data_fcb1c17e45270a6b5e8b008929f003aa
#
_entry.id   fcb1c17e45270a6b5e8b008929f003aa
#
_cell.length_a   1.000
_cell.length_b   1.000
_cell.length_c   1.000
_cell.angle_alpha   90.00
_cell.angle_beta   90.00
_cell.angle_gamma   90.00
#
_symmetry.space_group_name_H-M   'P 1'
#
loop_
_entity.id
_entity.type
_entity.pdbx_description
1 polymer ?
#
loop_
_entity_poly.entity_id
_entity_poly.type
_entity_poly.pdbx_seq_one_letter_code
_entity_poly.pdbx_strand_id
1 'polypeptide(L)'
;MATWNDLNDELNRWQDTGKDATFWWRDDDAIEPTDLLERLIQISSENTAPCMVAVVPHLAVPALTLRLNDAPTIYPAQHGYRHINHAPEGQKATEFGDHRNRTVLENELRDGWQSLQSFNRLAPIFVPPWNRMTDELNGYLRSIG
;
A
#
# COMPACT_ATOMS: atom_id res chain seq x y z
N MET A 1 -5.94 -8.33 -26.86
CA MET A 1 -6.13 -8.21 -25.39
C MET A 1 -5.53 -9.47 -24.78
N ALA A 2 -4.65 -9.37 -23.79
CA ALA A 2 -4.05 -10.53 -23.16
C ALA A 2 -5.13 -11.37 -22.44
N THR A 3 -4.97 -12.69 -22.45
CA THR A 3 -5.91 -13.65 -21.86
C THR A 3 -5.24 -14.41 -20.71
N TRP A 4 -6.01 -15.16 -19.95
CA TRP A 4 -5.47 -16.08 -18.94
C TRP A 4 -4.57 -17.17 -19.56
N ASN A 5 -4.83 -17.56 -20.82
CA ASN A 5 -3.98 -18.52 -21.52
C ASN A 5 -2.59 -17.93 -21.79
N ASP A 6 -2.51 -16.66 -22.20
CA ASP A 6 -1.23 -15.99 -22.42
C ASP A 6 -0.39 -15.95 -21.14
N LEU A 7 -1.02 -15.70 -19.98
CA LEU A 7 -0.35 -15.75 -18.69
C LEU A 7 0.13 -17.16 -18.34
N ASN A 8 -0.71 -18.18 -18.53
CA ASN A 8 -0.35 -19.56 -18.26
C ASN A 8 0.82 -20.03 -19.16
N ASP A 9 0.80 -19.65 -20.44
CA ASP A 9 1.89 -19.96 -21.36
C ASP A 9 3.20 -19.32 -20.93
N GLU A 10 3.16 -18.09 -20.42
CA GLU A 10 4.36 -17.41 -19.90
C GLU A 10 4.87 -18.05 -18.61
N LEU A 11 3.98 -18.43 -17.69
CA LEU A 11 4.35 -19.13 -16.46
C LEU A 11 4.97 -20.50 -16.74
N ASN A 12 4.45 -21.25 -17.73
CA ASN A 12 5.02 -22.51 -18.17
C ASN A 12 6.44 -22.31 -18.71
N ARG A 13 6.68 -21.25 -19.53
CA ARG A 13 8.04 -20.95 -20.01
C ARG A 13 9.02 -20.65 -18.86
N TRP A 14 8.58 -19.95 -17.82
CA TRP A 14 9.41 -19.70 -16.64
C TRP A 14 9.75 -21.01 -15.94
N GLN A 15 8.76 -21.86 -15.72
CA GLN A 15 8.94 -23.19 -15.10
C GLN A 15 9.91 -24.06 -15.90
N ASP A 16 9.80 -24.09 -17.23
CA ASP A 16 10.69 -24.83 -18.13
C ASP A 16 12.16 -24.36 -18.04
N THR A 17 12.38 -23.11 -17.62
CA THR A 17 13.72 -22.55 -17.38
C THR A 17 14.16 -22.65 -15.91
N GLY A 18 13.39 -23.34 -15.05
CA GLY A 18 13.68 -23.50 -13.62
C GLY A 18 13.48 -22.21 -12.82
N LYS A 19 12.61 -21.31 -13.28
CA LYS A 19 12.26 -20.06 -12.60
C LYS A 19 10.86 -20.15 -12.02
N ASP A 20 10.73 -19.73 -10.76
CA ASP A 20 9.44 -19.56 -10.10
C ASP A 20 8.97 -18.10 -10.23
N ALA A 21 7.72 -17.92 -10.64
CA ALA A 21 7.09 -16.59 -10.67
C ALA A 21 6.54 -16.26 -9.28
N THR A 22 7.03 -15.18 -8.68
CA THR A 22 6.51 -14.67 -7.42
C THR A 22 5.58 -13.50 -7.70
N PHE A 23 4.36 -13.58 -7.18
CA PHE A 23 3.36 -12.52 -7.26
C PHE A 23 3.10 -11.95 -5.87
N TRP A 24 2.82 -10.66 -5.82
CA TRP A 24 2.25 -10.00 -4.67
C TRP A 24 1.10 -9.11 -5.13
N TRP A 25 0.17 -8.84 -4.25
CA TRP A 25 -0.98 -7.99 -4.54
C TRP A 25 -1.26 -7.03 -3.41
N ARG A 26 -1.84 -5.89 -3.75
CA ARG A 26 -2.10 -4.78 -2.88
C ARG A 26 -3.44 -4.15 -3.22
N ASP A 27 -4.16 -3.73 -2.19
CA ASP A 27 -5.32 -2.87 -2.28
C ASP A 27 -4.98 -1.53 -1.62
N ASP A 28 -5.40 -0.42 -2.21
CA ASP A 28 -5.07 0.93 -1.76
C ASP A 28 -6.30 1.64 -1.16
N ASP A 29 -6.09 2.79 -0.50
CA ASP A 29 -7.13 3.70 -0.01
C ASP A 29 -7.98 3.19 1.16
N ALA A 30 -7.54 2.20 1.92
CA ALA A 30 -8.31 1.70 3.04
C ALA A 30 -8.39 2.73 4.17
N ILE A 31 -9.63 3.06 4.59
CA ILE A 31 -9.93 3.98 5.69
C ILE A 31 -10.89 3.40 6.72
N GLU A 32 -11.76 2.48 6.29
CA GLU A 32 -12.78 1.82 7.11
C GLU A 32 -13.08 0.39 6.61
N PRO A 33 -13.69 -0.48 7.43
CA PRO A 33 -14.19 -1.76 6.95
C PRO A 33 -15.33 -1.55 5.95
N THR A 34 -15.19 -2.16 4.76
CA THR A 34 -16.22 -2.15 3.71
C THR A 34 -16.51 -3.56 3.25
N ASP A 35 -17.66 -3.81 2.60
CA ASP A 35 -17.99 -5.11 2.04
C ASP A 35 -16.94 -5.58 1.01
N LEU A 36 -16.32 -4.65 0.28
CA LEU A 36 -15.24 -4.96 -0.68
C LEU A 36 -13.97 -5.39 0.04
N LEU A 37 -13.60 -4.72 1.13
CA LEU A 37 -12.48 -5.11 1.97
C LEU A 37 -12.71 -6.47 2.63
N GLU A 38 -13.93 -6.75 3.12
CA GLU A 38 -14.29 -8.06 3.64
C GLU A 38 -14.14 -9.16 2.58
N ARG A 39 -14.58 -8.90 1.36
CA ARG A 39 -14.42 -9.84 0.25
C ARG A 39 -12.94 -10.08 -0.08
N LEU A 40 -12.11 -9.04 -0.06
CA LEU A 40 -10.66 -9.14 -0.27
C LEU A 40 -10.00 -10.00 0.82
N ILE A 41 -10.35 -9.76 2.09
CA ILE A 41 -9.86 -10.54 3.25
C ILE A 41 -10.25 -12.01 3.10
N GLN A 42 -11.49 -12.28 2.70
CA GLN A 42 -11.99 -13.64 2.46
C GLN A 42 -11.15 -14.34 1.36
N ILE A 43 -10.95 -13.70 0.20
CA ILE A 43 -10.15 -14.25 -0.92
C ILE A 43 -8.71 -14.52 -0.46
N SER A 44 -8.11 -13.59 0.26
CA SER A 44 -6.76 -13.73 0.81
C SER A 44 -6.65 -14.95 1.73
N SER A 45 -7.62 -15.13 2.62
CA SER A 45 -7.67 -16.22 3.58
C SER A 45 -7.93 -17.57 2.93
N GLU A 46 -8.95 -17.66 2.06
CA GLU A 46 -9.34 -18.91 1.38
C GLU A 46 -8.21 -19.48 0.51
N ASN A 47 -7.40 -18.60 -0.07
CA ASN A 47 -6.29 -18.98 -0.96
C ASN A 47 -4.92 -18.99 -0.27
N THR A 48 -4.88 -18.68 1.02
CA THR A 48 -3.61 -18.52 1.77
C THR A 48 -2.64 -17.58 1.00
N ALA A 49 -3.18 -16.52 0.40
CA ALA A 49 -2.46 -15.55 -0.42
C ALA A 49 -2.36 -14.21 0.32
N PRO A 50 -1.23 -13.92 0.99
CA PRO A 50 -1.06 -12.68 1.73
C PRO A 50 -1.30 -11.44 0.86
N CYS A 51 -2.07 -10.47 1.39
CA CYS A 51 -2.39 -9.23 0.71
C CYS A 51 -1.87 -8.03 1.52
N MET A 52 -1.27 -7.08 0.83
CA MET A 52 -0.97 -5.78 1.42
C MET A 52 -2.19 -4.87 1.27
N VAL A 53 -2.57 -4.20 2.37
CA VAL A 53 -3.62 -3.17 2.37
C VAL A 53 -2.99 -1.84 2.74
N ALA A 54 -2.94 -0.92 1.78
CA ALA A 54 -2.39 0.41 1.99
C ALA A 54 -3.44 1.31 2.63
N VAL A 55 -3.18 1.70 3.87
CA VAL A 55 -4.09 2.45 4.75
C VAL A 55 -3.76 3.93 4.71
N VAL A 56 -4.76 4.81 4.55
CA VAL A 56 -4.59 6.27 4.65
C VAL A 56 -4.60 6.68 6.12
N PRO A 57 -3.45 7.05 6.70
CA PRO A 57 -3.30 7.17 8.15
C PRO A 57 -4.26 8.15 8.82
N HIS A 58 -4.41 9.34 8.23
CA HIS A 58 -5.22 10.42 8.81
C HIS A 58 -6.73 10.16 8.75
N LEU A 59 -7.16 9.24 7.88
CA LEU A 59 -8.58 8.94 7.65
C LEU A 59 -9.00 7.59 8.24
N ALA A 60 -8.05 6.76 8.64
CA ALA A 60 -8.33 5.43 9.16
C ALA A 60 -9.14 5.48 10.47
N VAL A 61 -10.30 4.81 10.47
CA VAL A 61 -11.12 4.69 11.69
C VAL A 61 -10.64 3.53 12.59
N PRO A 62 -10.86 3.58 13.91
CA PRO A 62 -10.44 2.51 14.83
C PRO A 62 -10.99 1.11 14.47
N ALA A 63 -12.18 1.06 13.87
CA ALA A 63 -12.79 -0.20 13.43
C ALA A 63 -11.95 -0.91 12.36
N LEU A 64 -11.25 -0.16 11.48
CA LEU A 64 -10.35 -0.75 10.50
C LEU A 64 -9.18 -1.47 11.17
N THR A 65 -8.58 -0.84 12.20
CA THR A 65 -7.47 -1.46 12.94
C THR A 65 -7.91 -2.77 13.59
N LEU A 66 -9.05 -2.78 14.27
CA LEU A 66 -9.59 -3.98 14.89
C LEU A 66 -9.82 -5.07 13.83
N ARG A 67 -10.44 -4.70 12.71
CA ARG A 67 -10.76 -5.67 11.65
C ARG A 67 -9.52 -6.27 10.99
N LEU A 68 -8.52 -5.46 10.65
CA LEU A 68 -7.30 -5.96 9.99
C LEU A 68 -6.40 -6.74 10.95
N ASN A 69 -6.43 -6.43 12.26
CA ASN A 69 -5.72 -7.22 13.26
C ASN A 69 -6.25 -8.66 13.38
N ASP A 70 -7.54 -8.86 13.11
CA ASP A 70 -8.19 -10.18 13.07
C ASP A 70 -8.00 -10.93 11.72
N ALA A 71 -7.36 -10.31 10.74
CA ALA A 71 -7.14 -10.89 9.41
C ALA A 71 -5.67 -11.30 9.22
N PRO A 72 -5.28 -12.55 9.53
CA PRO A 72 -3.86 -12.97 9.62
C PRO A 72 -3.11 -12.94 8.27
N THR A 73 -3.81 -12.93 7.16
CA THR A 73 -3.22 -12.86 5.81
C THR A 73 -3.10 -11.42 5.28
N ILE A 74 -3.53 -10.42 6.06
CA ILE A 74 -3.47 -9.01 5.66
C ILE A 74 -2.30 -8.31 6.33
N TYR A 75 -1.56 -7.54 5.54
CA TYR A 75 -0.42 -6.74 5.95
C TYR A 75 -0.71 -5.26 5.66
N PRO A 76 -1.13 -4.47 6.66
CA PRO A 76 -1.30 -3.03 6.51
C PRO A 76 0.01 -2.35 6.14
N ALA A 77 -0.05 -1.31 5.30
CA ALA A 77 1.08 -0.47 4.95
C ALA A 77 0.64 1.00 4.94
N GLN A 78 1.56 1.93 5.07
CA GLN A 78 1.22 3.36 5.04
C GLN A 78 0.93 3.84 3.63
N HIS A 79 -0.28 4.40 3.39
CA HIS A 79 -0.68 5.02 2.13
C HIS A 79 -0.74 6.54 2.24
N GLY A 80 0.37 7.19 1.92
CA GLY A 80 0.47 8.64 2.10
C GLY A 80 0.25 9.09 3.54
N TYR A 81 -0.46 10.20 3.71
CA TYR A 81 -0.91 10.71 5.01
C TYR A 81 -2.40 11.04 5.01
N ARG A 82 -2.87 11.89 4.08
CA ARG A 82 -4.27 12.33 3.93
C ARG A 82 -4.89 11.97 2.60
N HIS A 83 -4.09 11.49 1.67
CA HIS A 83 -4.45 11.25 0.28
C HIS A 83 -4.99 12.52 -0.44
N ILE A 84 -4.35 13.67 -0.21
CA ILE A 84 -4.72 14.96 -0.82
C ILE A 84 -3.75 15.29 -1.95
N ASN A 85 -4.30 15.62 -3.11
CA ASN A 85 -3.49 16.13 -4.22
C ASN A 85 -3.03 17.56 -3.95
N HIS A 86 -1.72 17.77 -3.88
CA HIS A 86 -1.08 19.07 -3.72
C HIS A 86 -0.36 19.55 -4.99
N ALA A 87 -0.41 18.77 -6.08
CA ALA A 87 0.24 19.17 -7.32
C ALA A 87 -0.36 20.47 -7.87
N PRO A 88 0.47 21.36 -8.45
CA PRO A 88 -0.01 22.51 -9.19
C PRO A 88 -0.99 22.13 -10.30
N GLU A 89 -1.85 23.05 -10.68
CA GLU A 89 -2.80 22.87 -11.77
C GLU A 89 -2.12 22.41 -13.06
N GLY A 90 -2.70 21.43 -13.73
CA GLY A 90 -2.14 20.82 -14.97
C GLY A 90 -1.03 19.79 -14.75
N GLN A 91 -0.58 19.58 -13.52
CA GLN A 91 0.37 18.53 -13.20
C GLN A 91 -0.30 17.24 -12.72
N LYS A 92 0.45 16.13 -12.78
CA LYS A 92 -0.04 14.83 -12.28
C LYS A 92 -0.20 14.87 -10.77
N ALA A 93 -1.32 14.34 -10.27
CA ALA A 93 -1.63 14.30 -8.85
C ALA A 93 -0.50 13.66 -8.04
N THR A 94 -0.15 14.30 -6.93
CA THR A 94 0.80 13.79 -5.93
C THR A 94 0.56 14.45 -4.57
N GLU A 95 0.67 13.67 -3.49
CA GLU A 95 0.67 14.18 -2.12
C GLU A 95 2.08 14.58 -1.68
N PHE A 96 3.09 13.83 -2.12
CA PHE A 96 4.50 13.97 -1.70
C PHE A 96 5.40 14.47 -2.84
N GLY A 97 4.97 15.55 -3.50
CA GLY A 97 5.73 16.18 -4.59
C GLY A 97 6.81 17.16 -4.11
N ASP A 98 7.76 17.47 -5.00
CA ASP A 98 8.89 18.39 -4.77
C ASP A 98 8.48 19.87 -4.60
N HIS A 99 7.25 20.22 -4.96
CA HIS A 99 6.67 21.56 -4.76
C HIS A 99 6.24 21.84 -3.30
N ARG A 100 6.36 20.85 -2.41
CA ARG A 100 6.03 20.98 -0.99
C ARG A 100 7.29 21.09 -0.13
N ASN A 101 7.17 21.78 1.01
CA ASN A 101 8.28 21.89 1.95
C ASN A 101 8.68 20.50 2.49
N ARG A 102 9.95 20.15 2.38
CA ARG A 102 10.50 18.86 2.78
C ARG A 102 10.20 18.50 4.24
N THR A 103 10.36 19.46 5.16
CA THR A 103 10.08 19.21 6.59
C THR A 103 8.63 18.85 6.84
N VAL A 104 7.69 19.44 6.08
CA VAL A 104 6.28 19.08 6.16
C VAL A 104 6.06 17.65 5.68
N LEU A 105 6.67 17.26 4.57
CA LEU A 105 6.57 15.90 4.03
C LEU A 105 7.15 14.86 5.00
N GLU A 106 8.33 15.12 5.58
CA GLU A 106 8.98 14.25 6.57
C GLU A 106 8.12 14.10 7.85
N ASN A 107 7.50 15.19 8.31
CA ASN A 107 6.58 15.14 9.46
C ASN A 107 5.34 14.31 9.15
N GLU A 108 4.70 14.51 8.00
CA GLU A 108 3.53 13.74 7.60
C GLU A 108 3.85 12.24 7.44
N LEU A 109 5.02 11.89 6.89
CA LEU A 109 5.48 10.50 6.82
C LEU A 109 5.61 9.88 8.21
N ARG A 110 6.28 10.59 9.14
CA ARG A 110 6.48 10.13 10.52
C ARG A 110 5.16 10.02 11.28
N ASP A 111 4.32 11.05 11.23
CA ASP A 111 3.06 11.10 11.96
C ASP A 111 2.09 10.03 11.44
N GLY A 112 2.09 9.80 10.11
CA GLY A 112 1.35 8.71 9.49
C GLY A 112 1.83 7.34 9.98
N TRP A 113 3.14 7.10 9.97
CA TRP A 113 3.73 5.87 10.49
C TRP A 113 3.39 5.63 11.97
N GLN A 114 3.48 6.68 12.79
CA GLN A 114 3.15 6.59 14.22
C GLN A 114 1.67 6.25 14.46
N SER A 115 0.77 6.82 13.69
CA SER A 115 -0.67 6.55 13.83
C SER A 115 -1.08 5.12 13.50
N LEU A 116 -0.27 4.43 12.67
CA LEU A 116 -0.54 3.06 12.25
C LEU A 116 0.09 1.99 13.18
N GLN A 117 0.82 2.38 14.24
CA GLN A 117 1.50 1.43 15.13
C GLN A 117 0.56 0.48 15.91
N SER A 118 -0.74 0.74 15.90
CA SER A 118 -1.75 -0.16 16.47
C SER A 118 -2.10 -1.38 15.58
N PHE A 119 -1.63 -1.40 14.34
CA PHE A 119 -1.76 -2.58 13.48
C PHE A 119 -0.69 -3.62 13.82
N ASN A 120 -1.11 -4.85 14.17
CA ASN A 120 -0.21 -5.92 14.63
C ASN A 120 0.80 -6.39 13.57
N ARG A 121 0.47 -6.25 12.28
CA ARG A 121 1.28 -6.70 11.13
C ARG A 121 1.60 -5.56 10.17
N LEU A 122 1.82 -4.36 10.72
CA LEU A 122 2.20 -3.20 9.93
C LEU A 122 3.50 -3.50 9.15
N ALA A 123 3.41 -3.49 7.83
CA ALA A 123 4.58 -3.65 6.97
C ALA A 123 5.39 -2.34 6.94
N PRO A 124 6.73 -2.39 7.03
CA PRO A 124 7.59 -1.20 6.93
C PRO A 124 7.70 -0.73 5.47
N ILE A 125 6.56 -0.43 4.87
CA ILE A 125 6.43 -0.05 3.46
C ILE A 125 5.60 1.22 3.38
N PHE A 126 6.13 2.21 2.64
CA PHE A 126 5.40 3.39 2.26
C PHE A 126 4.89 3.26 0.82
N VAL A 127 3.60 3.46 0.64
CA VAL A 127 2.91 3.45 -0.65
C VAL A 127 2.50 4.89 -0.95
N PRO A 128 3.18 5.60 -1.87
CA PRO A 128 2.80 6.97 -2.18
C PRO A 128 1.47 7.01 -2.95
N PRO A 129 0.52 7.91 -2.57
CA PRO A 129 -0.69 8.14 -3.35
C PRO A 129 -0.37 8.40 -4.82
N TRP A 130 -1.21 7.87 -5.71
CA TRP A 130 -1.01 7.89 -7.17
C TRP A 130 0.33 7.29 -7.64
N ASN A 131 1.02 6.52 -6.78
CA ASN A 131 2.37 5.99 -7.02
C ASN A 131 3.38 7.08 -7.39
N ARG A 132 3.31 8.26 -6.75
CA ARG A 132 4.17 9.42 -7.01
C ARG A 132 4.65 10.07 -5.72
N MET A 133 5.96 10.25 -5.63
CA MET A 133 6.61 11.07 -4.63
C MET A 133 7.92 11.62 -5.17
N THR A 134 8.48 12.64 -4.52
CA THR A 134 9.82 13.14 -4.83
C THR A 134 10.90 12.15 -4.37
N ASP A 135 11.95 11.97 -5.19
CA ASP A 135 13.08 11.10 -4.87
C ASP A 135 13.87 11.56 -3.63
N GLU A 136 13.76 12.84 -3.26
CA GLU A 136 14.42 13.40 -2.08
C GLU A 136 13.99 12.72 -0.77
N LEU A 137 12.80 12.12 -0.73
CA LEU A 137 12.29 11.40 0.44
C LEU A 137 12.84 9.98 0.59
N ASN A 138 13.45 9.40 -0.45
CA ASN A 138 13.98 8.04 -0.40
C ASN A 138 15.02 7.84 0.75
N GLY A 139 15.87 8.86 0.98
CA GLY A 139 16.84 8.84 2.08
C GLY A 139 16.18 8.88 3.44
N TYR A 140 15.15 9.71 3.60
CA TYR A 140 14.41 9.82 4.85
C TYR A 140 13.63 8.52 5.17
N LEU A 141 12.92 7.95 4.19
CA LEU A 141 12.21 6.69 4.37
C LEU A 141 13.12 5.57 4.85
N ARG A 142 14.33 5.44 4.28
CA ARG A 142 15.33 4.45 4.73
C ARG A 142 15.84 4.70 6.15
N SER A 143 15.76 5.92 6.65
CA SER A 143 16.24 6.27 7.99
C SER A 143 15.23 6.02 9.11
N ILE A 144 13.95 5.91 8.77
CA ILE A 144 12.86 5.73 9.75
C ILE A 144 12.26 4.31 9.78
N GLY A 145 12.64 3.43 8.89
CA GLY A 145 12.16 2.06 8.82
C GLY A 145 12.79 1.23 7.81
#